data_c038be1c696a16e160a7e0523eae9efd
#
_entry.id   c038be1c696a16e160a7e0523eae9efd
#
_cell.length_a   1.000
_cell.length_b   1.000
_cell.length_c   1.000
_cell.angle_alpha   90.00
_cell.angle_beta   90.00
_cell.angle_gamma   90.00
#
_symmetry.space_group_name_H-M   'P 1'
#
loop_
_entity.id
_entity.type
_entity.pdbx_description
1 polymer ?
#
loop_
_entity_poly.entity_id
_entity_poly.type
_entity_poly.pdbx_seq_one_letter_code
_entity_poly.pdbx_strand_id
1 'polypeptide(L)'
;TGLDVTTQAAVMDLITSLARERQMATLFITHDLALAADHCDRIVVMHAGHAVEAAPARALFTQARHPYTARLLSSTPGEKTRSAQELKPVPGNLPDLRRDDLPGCRFADRCERRSELCVHERPALDPVATHSAACWHPLFGPPARSRGSVRHA
;
A
#
# COMPACT_ATOMS: atom_id res chain seq x y z
N THR A 1 -10.05 6.56 -17.45
CA THR A 1 -9.70 5.17 -17.73
C THR A 1 -10.22 4.77 -19.13
N GLY A 2 -9.79 5.41 -20.20
CA GLY A 2 -10.16 5.10 -21.57
C GLY A 2 -8.97 4.75 -22.46
N LEU A 3 -7.76 4.63 -21.87
CA LEU A 3 -6.56 4.20 -22.59
C LEU A 3 -6.42 2.69 -22.44
N ASP A 4 -6.08 2.02 -23.55
CA ASP A 4 -5.67 0.61 -23.50
C ASP A 4 -4.33 0.46 -22.77
N VAL A 5 -4.03 -0.76 -22.31
CA VAL A 5 -2.84 -1.07 -21.49
C VAL A 5 -1.54 -0.67 -22.18
N THR A 6 -1.46 -0.84 -23.50
CA THR A 6 -0.28 -0.51 -24.28
C THR A 6 -0.03 1.00 -24.36
N THR A 7 -1.09 1.76 -24.62
CA THR A 7 -1.02 3.22 -24.64
C THR A 7 -0.69 3.78 -23.25
N GLN A 8 -1.27 3.20 -22.18
CA GLN A 8 -0.98 3.60 -20.82
C GLN A 8 0.51 3.37 -20.47
N ALA A 9 1.07 2.23 -20.83
CA ALA A 9 2.49 1.93 -20.62
C ALA A 9 3.39 2.93 -21.38
N ALA A 10 3.11 3.20 -22.65
CA ALA A 10 3.90 4.15 -23.45
C ALA A 10 3.88 5.58 -22.88
N VAL A 11 2.73 6.03 -22.38
CA VAL A 11 2.62 7.34 -21.71
C VAL A 11 3.44 7.37 -20.40
N MET A 12 3.42 6.28 -19.63
CA MET A 12 4.22 6.18 -18.41
C MET A 12 5.72 6.15 -18.65
N ASP A 13 6.16 5.44 -19.70
CA ASP A 13 7.56 5.45 -20.14
C ASP A 13 8.03 6.85 -20.50
N LEU A 14 7.22 7.61 -21.24
CA LEU A 14 7.50 8.99 -21.61
C LEU A 14 7.60 9.88 -20.37
N ILE A 15 6.63 9.81 -19.44
CA ILE A 15 6.64 10.60 -18.21
C ILE A 15 7.87 10.27 -17.38
N THR A 16 8.21 8.99 -17.22
CA THR A 16 9.35 8.54 -16.44
C THR A 16 10.68 9.00 -17.07
N SER A 17 10.82 8.94 -18.39
CA SER A 17 12.01 9.43 -19.09
C SER A 17 12.20 10.94 -18.96
N LEU A 18 11.13 11.72 -19.11
CA LEU A 18 11.15 13.17 -18.92
C LEU A 18 11.47 13.55 -17.47
N ALA A 19 10.89 12.84 -16.50
CA ALA A 19 11.17 13.07 -15.08
C ALA A 19 12.65 12.86 -14.75
N ARG A 20 13.26 11.80 -15.28
CA ARG A 20 14.69 11.51 -15.14
C ARG A 20 15.56 12.56 -15.84
N GLU A 21 15.25 12.89 -17.09
CA GLU A 21 16.00 13.89 -17.86
C GLU A 21 16.00 15.25 -17.16
N ARG A 22 14.85 15.67 -16.62
CA ARG A 22 14.66 16.96 -15.96
C ARG A 22 14.95 16.93 -14.48
N GLN A 23 15.35 15.79 -13.91
CA GLN A 23 15.59 15.59 -12.47
C GLN A 23 14.37 16.01 -11.60
N MET A 24 13.17 15.69 -12.07
CA MET A 24 11.93 16.05 -11.38
C MET A 24 11.49 14.92 -10.43
N ALA A 25 11.00 15.32 -9.25
CA ALA A 25 10.22 14.42 -8.42
C ALA A 25 8.79 14.33 -8.98
N THR A 26 8.30 13.10 -9.17
CA THR A 26 6.97 12.85 -9.73
C THR A 26 6.13 12.05 -8.73
N LEU A 27 4.92 12.53 -8.44
CA LEU A 27 3.92 11.79 -7.67
C LEU A 27 2.90 11.19 -8.65
N PHE A 28 2.84 9.86 -8.66
CA PHE A 28 1.90 9.11 -9.49
C PHE A 28 0.82 8.46 -8.62
N ILE A 29 -0.46 8.67 -8.95
CA ILE A 29 -1.60 8.09 -8.23
C ILE A 29 -2.29 7.09 -9.15
N THR A 30 -2.31 5.83 -8.76
CA THR A 30 -2.91 4.74 -9.53
C THR A 30 -3.50 3.68 -8.62
N HIS A 31 -4.42 2.89 -9.15
CA HIS A 31 -4.87 1.62 -8.56
C HIS A 31 -4.17 0.41 -9.22
N ASP A 32 -3.38 0.61 -10.23
CA ASP A 32 -2.62 -0.42 -10.93
C ASP A 32 -1.25 -0.61 -10.27
N LEU A 33 -1.10 -1.72 -9.54
CA LEU A 33 0.13 -2.06 -8.83
C LEU A 33 1.25 -2.50 -9.79
N ALA A 34 0.91 -3.14 -10.91
CA ALA A 34 1.92 -3.57 -11.89
C ALA A 34 2.58 -2.33 -12.50
N LEU A 35 1.77 -1.37 -12.92
CA LEU A 35 2.26 -0.10 -13.45
C LEU A 35 3.12 0.66 -12.41
N ALA A 36 2.70 0.67 -11.14
CA ALA A 36 3.47 1.28 -10.07
C ALA A 36 4.80 0.56 -9.81
N ALA A 37 4.84 -0.78 -9.98
CA ALA A 37 6.06 -1.57 -9.81
C ALA A 37 7.13 -1.22 -10.84
N ASP A 38 6.71 -0.99 -12.08
CA ASP A 38 7.62 -0.78 -13.22
C ASP A 38 8.16 0.66 -13.27
N HIS A 39 7.38 1.64 -12.79
CA HIS A 39 7.69 3.06 -13.00
C HIS A 39 8.03 3.85 -11.73
N CYS A 40 7.79 3.30 -10.53
CA CYS A 40 8.00 4.01 -9.28
C CYS A 40 9.19 3.48 -8.49
N ASP A 41 10.05 4.36 -7.98
CA ASP A 41 11.13 3.99 -7.07
C ASP A 41 10.58 3.59 -5.69
N ARG A 42 9.52 4.26 -5.26
CA ARG A 42 8.89 4.10 -3.95
C ARG A 42 7.38 4.12 -4.07
N ILE A 43 6.71 3.27 -3.30
CA ILE A 43 5.26 3.15 -3.30
C ILE A 43 4.72 3.43 -1.89
N VAL A 44 3.65 4.20 -1.83
CA VAL A 44 2.83 4.40 -0.62
C VAL A 44 1.48 3.75 -0.86
N VAL A 45 1.18 2.71 -0.10
CA VAL A 45 -0.13 2.03 -0.16
C VAL A 45 -1.11 2.75 0.76
N MET A 46 -2.28 3.07 0.22
CA MET A 46 -3.36 3.71 0.96
C MET A 46 -4.55 2.77 1.11
N HIS A 47 -5.18 2.80 2.28
CA HIS A 47 -6.44 2.11 2.56
C HIS A 47 -7.39 3.02 3.32
N ALA A 48 -8.59 3.19 2.80
CA ALA A 48 -9.67 3.96 3.46
C ALA A 48 -9.20 5.34 3.97
N GLY A 49 -8.44 6.09 3.15
CA GLY A 49 -7.91 7.42 3.47
C GLY A 49 -6.65 7.44 4.36
N HIS A 50 -6.10 6.28 4.73
CA HIS A 50 -4.86 6.19 5.51
C HIS A 50 -3.72 5.58 4.69
N ALA A 51 -2.52 6.18 4.75
CA ALA A 51 -1.30 5.51 4.33
C ALA A 51 -1.01 4.36 5.31
N VAL A 52 -0.94 3.14 4.79
CA VAL A 52 -0.78 1.92 5.61
C VAL A 52 0.60 1.30 5.47
N GLU A 53 1.27 1.51 4.35
CA GLU A 53 2.63 1.04 4.12
C GLU A 53 3.36 1.95 3.14
N ALA A 54 4.66 2.16 3.35
CA ALA A 54 5.53 2.91 2.45
C ALA A 54 6.88 2.19 2.34
N ALA A 55 7.32 1.89 1.12
CA ALA A 55 8.55 1.14 0.86
C ALA A 55 9.11 1.42 -0.54
N PRO A 56 10.40 1.12 -0.80
CA PRO A 56 10.89 0.95 -2.15
C PRO A 56 10.03 -0.09 -2.90
N ALA A 57 9.73 0.15 -4.16
CA ALA A 57 8.81 -0.69 -4.94
C ALA A 57 9.17 -2.18 -4.82
N ARG A 58 10.42 -2.55 -5.11
CA ARG A 58 10.88 -3.95 -4.99
C ARG A 58 10.65 -4.57 -3.61
N ALA A 59 10.88 -3.80 -2.53
CA ALA A 59 10.69 -4.30 -1.16
C ALA A 59 9.21 -4.51 -0.86
N LEU A 60 8.33 -3.64 -1.37
CA LEU A 60 6.89 -3.79 -1.19
C LEU A 60 6.37 -5.09 -1.80
N PHE A 61 6.79 -5.42 -3.02
CA PHE A 61 6.34 -6.63 -3.73
C PHE A 61 6.91 -7.92 -3.15
N THR A 62 8.09 -7.88 -2.54
CA THR A 62 8.75 -9.09 -2.00
C THR A 62 8.51 -9.30 -0.52
N GLN A 63 8.29 -8.24 0.25
CA GLN A 63 8.24 -8.25 1.71
C GLN A 63 7.18 -7.30 2.26
N ALA A 64 5.97 -7.34 1.71
CA ALA A 64 4.85 -6.56 2.25
C ALA A 64 4.69 -6.82 3.75
N ARG A 65 4.63 -5.74 4.54
CA ARG A 65 4.53 -5.80 6.00
C ARG A 65 3.12 -5.65 6.51
N HIS A 66 2.31 -4.80 5.86
CA HIS A 66 0.92 -4.61 6.24
C HIS A 66 0.04 -5.72 5.65
N PRO A 67 -0.84 -6.38 6.44
CA PRO A 67 -1.71 -7.45 5.94
C PRO A 67 -2.58 -7.04 4.74
N TYR A 68 -3.05 -5.77 4.72
CA TYR A 68 -3.79 -5.24 3.57
C TYR A 68 -2.94 -5.24 2.29
N THR A 69 -1.69 -4.76 2.37
CA THR A 69 -0.78 -4.72 1.22
C THR A 69 -0.53 -6.13 0.66
N ALA A 70 -0.27 -7.10 1.54
CA ALA A 70 -0.07 -8.48 1.12
C ALA A 70 -1.32 -9.06 0.42
N ARG A 71 -2.51 -8.76 0.94
CA ARG A 71 -3.78 -9.17 0.31
C ARG A 71 -4.00 -8.48 -1.04
N LEU A 72 -3.69 -7.18 -1.12
CA LEU A 72 -3.81 -6.42 -2.36
C LEU A 72 -2.88 -6.99 -3.45
N LEU A 73 -1.62 -7.30 -3.10
CA LEU A 73 -0.66 -7.95 -4.00
C LEU A 73 -1.14 -9.34 -4.43
N SER A 74 -1.71 -10.13 -3.52
CA SER A 74 -2.22 -11.47 -3.86
C SER A 74 -3.49 -11.46 -4.73
N SER A 75 -4.18 -10.33 -4.82
CA SER A 75 -5.35 -10.14 -5.69
C SER A 75 -4.99 -9.53 -7.06
N THR A 76 -3.73 -9.15 -7.26
CA THR A 76 -3.25 -8.58 -8.53
C THR A 76 -2.69 -9.70 -9.42
N PRO A 77 -3.12 -9.81 -10.68
CA PRO A 77 -2.53 -10.75 -11.62
C PRO A 77 -1.03 -10.48 -11.77
N GLY A 78 -0.20 -11.48 -11.59
CA GLY A 78 1.25 -11.40 -11.78
C GLY A 78 1.72 -12.46 -12.77
N GLU A 79 2.97 -12.38 -13.22
CA GLU A 79 3.59 -13.35 -14.17
C GLU A 79 3.49 -14.81 -13.71
N LYS A 80 3.36 -15.04 -12.39
CA LYS A 80 3.22 -16.39 -11.80
C LYS A 80 1.78 -16.85 -11.64
N THR A 81 0.79 -15.98 -11.90
CA THR A 81 -0.62 -16.32 -11.75
C THR A 81 -1.07 -17.16 -12.95
N ARG A 82 -1.21 -18.47 -12.77
CA ARG A 82 -1.58 -19.41 -13.84
C ARG A 82 -3.08 -19.49 -14.10
N SER A 83 -3.90 -19.03 -13.16
CA SER A 83 -5.36 -18.99 -13.32
C SER A 83 -6.01 -17.92 -12.46
N ALA A 84 -7.17 -17.40 -12.89
CA ALA A 84 -7.97 -16.44 -12.10
C ALA A 84 -8.43 -17.02 -10.74
N GLN A 85 -8.44 -18.33 -10.58
CA GLN A 85 -8.80 -19.02 -9.33
C GLN A 85 -7.72 -18.90 -8.25
N GLU A 86 -6.49 -18.55 -8.61
CA GLU A 86 -5.39 -18.30 -7.66
C GLU A 86 -5.46 -16.90 -7.03
N LEU A 87 -6.27 -16.01 -7.61
CA LEU A 87 -6.45 -14.65 -7.09
C LEU A 87 -7.34 -14.69 -5.84
N LYS A 88 -6.80 -14.25 -4.72
CA LYS A 88 -7.54 -14.15 -3.46
C LYS A 88 -8.05 -12.72 -3.28
N PRO A 89 -9.35 -12.46 -3.44
CA PRO A 89 -9.87 -11.12 -3.24
C PRO A 89 -9.67 -10.66 -1.79
N VAL A 90 -9.53 -9.36 -1.61
CA VAL A 90 -9.49 -8.76 -0.28
C VAL A 90 -10.88 -8.94 0.36
N PRO A 91 -11.01 -9.66 1.49
CA PRO A 91 -12.31 -10.00 2.06
C PRO A 91 -13.10 -8.76 2.50
N GLY A 92 -14.42 -8.84 2.45
CA GLY A 92 -15.35 -7.84 2.97
C GLY A 92 -15.39 -6.52 2.19
N ASN A 93 -16.20 -5.58 2.67
CA ASN A 93 -16.40 -4.27 2.06
C ASN A 93 -15.46 -3.21 2.65
N LEU A 94 -15.25 -2.11 1.91
CA LEU A 94 -14.61 -0.93 2.46
C LEU A 94 -15.45 -0.36 3.60
N PRO A 95 -14.82 0.17 4.68
CA PRO A 95 -15.56 0.84 5.73
C PRO A 95 -16.27 2.09 5.19
N ASP A 96 -17.47 2.36 5.66
CA ASP A 96 -18.15 3.63 5.38
C ASP A 96 -17.41 4.75 6.14
N LEU A 97 -16.69 5.58 5.39
CA LEU A 97 -15.86 6.65 5.96
C LEU A 97 -16.66 7.80 6.60
N ARG A 98 -17.99 7.80 6.46
CA ARG A 98 -18.89 8.78 7.11
C ARG A 98 -19.20 8.43 8.55
N ARG A 99 -18.85 7.22 8.98
CA ARG A 99 -19.07 6.76 10.36
C ARG A 99 -18.05 7.39 11.31
N ASP A 100 -18.50 7.74 12.51
CA ASP A 100 -17.65 8.30 13.56
C ASP A 100 -16.92 7.23 14.39
N ASP A 101 -17.40 5.98 14.33
CA ASP A 101 -16.89 4.83 15.10
C ASP A 101 -15.91 3.94 14.31
N LEU A 102 -15.15 4.54 13.41
CA LEU A 102 -14.15 3.81 12.63
C LEU A 102 -13.01 3.30 13.52
N PRO A 103 -12.57 2.03 13.33
CA PRO A 103 -11.45 1.49 14.09
C PRO A 103 -10.14 2.24 13.81
N GLY A 104 -9.23 2.25 14.79
CA GLY A 104 -7.92 2.88 14.68
C GLY A 104 -7.15 2.41 13.45
N CYS A 105 -7.07 1.10 13.24
CA CYS A 105 -6.68 0.52 11.96
C CYS A 105 -7.93 0.25 11.10
N ARG A 106 -8.14 1.01 10.04
CA ARG A 106 -9.33 0.89 9.18
C ARG A 106 -9.44 -0.44 8.41
N PHE A 107 -8.41 -1.26 8.45
CA PHE A 107 -8.43 -2.63 7.94
C PHE A 107 -8.78 -3.67 9.02
N ALA A 108 -8.93 -3.29 10.29
CA ALA A 108 -9.10 -4.19 11.43
C ALA A 108 -10.21 -5.22 11.22
N ASP A 109 -11.40 -4.80 10.76
CA ASP A 109 -12.56 -5.69 10.60
C ASP A 109 -12.39 -6.76 9.52
N ARG A 110 -11.37 -6.61 8.68
CA ARG A 110 -11.03 -7.51 7.55
C ARG A 110 -9.70 -8.22 7.74
N CYS A 111 -9.06 -8.00 8.90
CA CYS A 111 -7.71 -8.45 9.19
C CYS A 111 -7.71 -9.72 10.04
N GLU A 112 -7.09 -10.79 9.55
CA GLU A 112 -6.93 -12.04 10.31
C GLU A 112 -6.03 -11.89 11.54
N ARG A 113 -5.22 -10.81 11.59
CA ARG A 113 -4.30 -10.50 12.70
C ARG A 113 -4.84 -9.40 13.63
N ARG A 114 -6.15 -9.14 13.58
CA ARG A 114 -6.81 -8.14 14.41
C ARG A 114 -6.58 -8.42 15.90
N SER A 115 -6.35 -7.34 16.66
CA SER A 115 -6.38 -7.32 18.12
C SER A 115 -7.19 -6.10 18.60
N GLU A 116 -7.45 -6.02 19.90
CA GLU A 116 -8.10 -4.86 20.52
C GLU A 116 -7.36 -3.56 20.23
N LEU A 117 -6.03 -3.61 20.21
CA LEU A 117 -5.20 -2.44 19.89
C LEU A 117 -5.49 -1.88 18.48
N CYS A 118 -5.79 -2.76 17.52
CA CYS A 118 -6.14 -2.34 16.16
C CYS A 118 -7.49 -1.61 16.11
N VAL A 119 -8.38 -1.86 17.06
CA VAL A 119 -9.69 -1.19 17.14
C VAL A 119 -9.56 0.19 17.77
N HIS A 120 -8.84 0.27 18.87
CA HIS A 120 -8.82 1.47 19.69
C HIS A 120 -7.73 2.46 19.32
N GLU A 121 -6.61 1.99 18.78
CA GLU A 121 -5.47 2.85 18.48
C GLU A 121 -5.09 2.85 17.02
N ARG A 122 -4.84 4.04 16.49
CA ARG A 122 -4.32 4.19 15.12
C ARG A 122 -2.81 3.99 15.10
N PRO A 123 -2.29 2.97 14.38
CA PRO A 123 -0.86 2.79 14.20
C PRO A 123 -0.26 3.93 13.38
N ALA A 124 0.94 4.39 13.76
CA ALA A 124 1.65 5.42 13.01
C ALA A 124 2.48 4.79 11.88
N LEU A 125 2.51 5.47 10.73
CA LEU A 125 3.51 5.22 9.70
C LEU A 125 4.77 6.04 10.05
N ASP A 126 5.93 5.39 10.12
CA ASP A 126 7.19 6.08 10.35
C ASP A 126 7.64 6.76 9.04
N PRO A 127 7.70 8.11 8.98
CA PRO A 127 7.97 8.83 7.75
C PRO A 127 9.44 8.74 7.31
N VAL A 128 10.36 8.44 8.23
CA VAL A 128 11.81 8.40 7.95
C VAL A 128 12.33 7.00 7.69
N ALA A 129 11.56 5.96 8.02
CA ALA A 129 11.97 4.58 7.76
C ALA A 129 11.95 4.26 6.26
N THR A 130 12.97 3.58 5.79
CA THR A 130 13.05 3.13 4.39
C THR A 130 11.87 2.26 4.01
N HIS A 131 11.45 1.36 4.91
CA HIS A 131 10.26 0.53 4.77
C HIS A 131 9.46 0.59 6.07
N SER A 132 8.30 1.23 6.04
CA SER A 132 7.42 1.45 7.18
C SER A 132 6.03 0.88 6.91
N ALA A 133 5.42 0.30 7.95
CA ALA A 133 4.03 -0.15 7.93
C ALA A 133 3.29 0.36 9.16
N ALA A 134 2.14 0.98 8.95
CA ALA A 134 1.23 1.40 10.02
C ALA A 134 0.43 0.18 10.50
N CYS A 135 1.08 -0.73 11.20
CA CYS A 135 0.50 -1.99 11.65
C CYS A 135 1.04 -2.42 13.01
N TRP A 136 0.17 -2.80 13.93
CA TRP A 136 0.54 -3.33 15.23
C TRP A 136 1.10 -4.77 15.15
N HIS A 137 0.68 -5.52 14.12
CA HIS A 137 1.03 -6.93 13.90
C HIS A 137 1.52 -7.14 12.47
N PRO A 138 2.64 -6.52 12.06
CA PRO A 138 3.14 -6.65 10.70
C PRO A 138 3.51 -8.10 10.38
N LEU A 139 3.48 -8.44 9.10
CA LEU A 139 3.91 -9.75 8.62
C LEU A 139 5.41 -9.95 8.78
N PHE A 140 6.18 -8.86 8.62
CA PHE A 140 7.63 -8.82 8.75
C PHE A 140 8.06 -7.52 9.43
N GLY A 141 9.15 -7.56 10.19
CA GLY A 141 9.74 -6.40 10.83
C GLY A 141 9.03 -5.96 12.11
N PRO A 142 9.43 -4.81 12.68
CA PRO A 142 8.90 -4.32 13.94
C PRO A 142 7.47 -3.78 13.79
N PRO A 143 6.66 -3.83 14.87
CA PRO A 143 5.34 -3.22 14.91
C PRO A 143 5.44 -1.68 14.81
N ALA A 144 4.34 -1.06 14.44
CA ALA A 144 4.19 0.39 14.46
C ALA A 144 4.28 0.92 15.90
N ARG A 145 4.49 2.24 16.02
CA ARG A 145 4.41 2.96 17.29
C ARG A 145 3.07 3.67 17.40
N SER A 146 2.65 4.01 18.62
CA SER A 146 1.52 4.90 18.84
C SER A 146 1.84 6.30 18.29
N ARG A 147 0.84 7.01 17.75
CA ARG A 147 1.02 8.34 17.15
C ARG A 147 1.64 9.38 18.08
N GLY A 148 1.46 9.23 19.40
CA GLY A 148 2.03 10.13 20.41
C GLY A 148 3.53 9.95 20.68
N SER A 149 4.18 8.89 20.15
CA SER A 149 5.59 8.60 20.42
C SER A 149 6.55 9.01 19.30
N VAL A 150 6.05 9.62 18.23
CA VAL A 150 6.91 10.19 17.18
C VAL A 150 7.54 11.46 17.71
N ARG A 151 8.73 11.35 18.26
CA ARG A 151 9.55 12.52 18.62
C ARG A 151 10.00 13.18 17.32
N HIS A 152 9.65 14.45 17.14
CA HIS A 152 10.33 15.28 16.17
C HIS A 152 11.78 15.42 16.65
N ALA A 153 12.72 14.84 15.90
CA ALA A 153 14.14 15.09 16.03
C ALA A 153 14.51 16.29 15.14
#